data_1756f2f83be4239b900a463828a9e2f3
#
_entry.id   1756f2f83be4239b900a463828a9e2f3
#
_cell.length_a   1.000
_cell.length_b   1.000
_cell.length_c   1.000
_cell.angle_alpha   90.00
_cell.angle_beta   90.00
_cell.angle_gamma   90.00
#
_symmetry.space_group_name_H-M   'P 1'
#
loop_
_entity.id
_entity.type
_entity.pdbx_description
1 polymer ?
#
loop_
_entity_poly.entity_id
_entity_poly.type
_entity_poly.pdbx_seq_one_letter_code
_entity_poly.pdbx_strand_id
1 'polypeptide(L)'
;YHATPWDRHVNEGAIEWPPSPWRLVRALVAVWHDRCPELSEEAVLEVLNVVGDHPTYALPRSLAAGTRHYYPGSAQQLPKNHDTAKVLDTFRAVDPAAVLEVRWSGELSESGLKAATTLFERLGYLGRADSICEASVISDSDRAELVASEETLSAFPDQSGDHRLLAPELPIHLASITVQTDAMRAAGYAQPQASVLARYRIEPEEDIGGRIAQPPISTVDRPQVAVLSVAGRPAPSHELALVVAERVRSALQSHFGRRKQHAASPTFAGHLAKVEHPKHDDHRSDDHQHLHLLALPGPDRRIDRIVAWAPEGFGPEEVAALASISDIYPPGRGPGTRGDRSTAERERQAVRGLSQFRVALA
;
A
#
# COMPACT_ATOMS: atom_id res chain seq x y z
N TYR A 1 -6.53 1.77 -2.93
CA TYR A 1 -5.70 2.95 -3.17
C TYR A 1 -4.22 2.61 -3.10
N HIS A 2 -3.46 3.02 -4.12
CA HIS A 2 -2.09 2.63 -4.33
C HIS A 2 -1.21 3.86 -4.58
N ALA A 3 -0.45 4.26 -3.58
CA ALA A 3 0.48 5.38 -3.66
C ALA A 3 1.60 5.26 -2.62
N THR A 4 2.82 5.57 -3.03
CA THR A 4 3.96 5.66 -2.13
C THR A 4 4.12 7.10 -1.64
N PRO A 5 4.33 7.35 -0.33
CA PRO A 5 4.64 8.67 0.16
C PRO A 5 5.87 9.24 -0.53
N TRP A 6 5.89 10.56 -0.71
CA TRP A 6 6.99 11.22 -1.43
C TRP A 6 8.36 11.02 -0.77
N ASP A 7 8.41 11.03 0.54
CA ASP A 7 9.63 10.89 1.35
C ASP A 7 10.08 9.44 1.56
N ARG A 8 9.45 8.48 0.86
CA ARG A 8 9.70 7.05 1.00
C ARG A 8 10.07 6.39 -0.34
N HIS A 9 10.85 5.33 -0.24
CA HIS A 9 11.11 4.46 -1.38
C HIS A 9 10.02 3.37 -1.48
N VAL A 10 9.65 2.98 -2.69
CA VAL A 10 8.60 1.97 -2.92
C VAL A 10 8.82 0.67 -2.14
N ASN A 11 10.08 0.23 -1.99
CA ASN A 11 10.42 -0.99 -1.26
C ASN A 11 10.44 -0.85 0.27
N GLU A 12 10.14 0.33 0.81
CA GLU A 12 9.97 0.53 2.26
C GLU A 12 8.59 0.09 2.75
N GLY A 13 7.68 -0.20 1.83
CA GLY A 13 6.35 -0.69 2.16
C GLY A 13 5.42 0.36 2.77
N ALA A 14 5.77 1.64 2.66
CA ALA A 14 4.92 2.72 3.14
C ALA A 14 3.81 3.03 2.14
N ILE A 15 2.62 3.31 2.65
CA ILE A 15 1.45 3.72 1.89
C ILE A 15 1.13 5.17 2.27
N GLU A 16 0.94 6.03 1.26
CA GLU A 16 0.40 7.36 1.50
C GLU A 16 -1.10 7.24 1.81
N TRP A 17 -1.49 7.59 3.02
CA TRP A 17 -2.89 7.61 3.43
C TRP A 17 -3.10 8.61 4.57
N PRO A 18 -4.05 9.52 4.42
CA PRO A 18 -4.89 9.77 3.24
C PRO A 18 -4.10 10.26 2.02
N PRO A 19 -4.73 10.40 0.83
CA PRO A 19 -4.10 11.03 -0.33
C PRO A 19 -3.62 12.44 0.00
N SER A 20 -2.36 12.73 -0.32
CA SER A 20 -1.77 14.03 0.01
C SER A 20 -2.35 15.17 -0.85
N PRO A 21 -2.45 16.41 -0.33
CA PRO A 21 -2.84 17.58 -1.13
C PRO A 21 -2.01 17.74 -2.41
N TRP A 22 -0.72 17.48 -2.33
CA TRP A 22 0.16 17.48 -3.50
C TRP A 22 -0.30 16.52 -4.60
N ARG A 23 -0.71 15.32 -4.21
CA ARG A 23 -1.19 14.30 -5.15
C ARG A 23 -2.53 14.68 -5.77
N LEU A 24 -3.45 15.21 -4.97
CA LEU A 24 -4.73 15.69 -5.46
C LEU A 24 -4.54 16.79 -6.50
N VAL A 25 -3.72 17.80 -6.20
CA VAL A 25 -3.40 18.89 -7.13
C VAL A 25 -2.79 18.36 -8.43
N ARG A 26 -1.80 17.46 -8.34
CA ARG A 26 -1.18 16.90 -9.56
C ARG A 26 -2.14 16.06 -10.39
N ALA A 27 -3.06 15.33 -9.75
CA ALA A 27 -4.07 14.56 -10.44
C ALA A 27 -5.03 15.49 -11.22
N LEU A 28 -5.47 16.59 -10.60
CA LEU A 28 -6.35 17.56 -11.27
C LEU A 28 -5.62 18.29 -12.41
N VAL A 29 -4.34 18.62 -12.26
CA VAL A 29 -3.54 19.19 -13.36
C VAL A 29 -3.45 18.22 -14.54
N ALA A 30 -3.24 16.93 -14.28
CA ALA A 30 -3.23 15.93 -15.34
C ALA A 30 -4.61 15.79 -16.02
N VAL A 31 -5.69 15.77 -15.25
CA VAL A 31 -7.06 15.78 -15.78
C VAL A 31 -7.34 17.02 -16.62
N TRP A 32 -6.90 18.18 -16.16
CA TRP A 32 -7.05 19.42 -16.93
C TRP A 32 -6.41 19.33 -18.31
N HIS A 33 -5.12 19.00 -18.36
CA HIS A 33 -4.39 18.93 -19.62
C HIS A 33 -4.90 17.83 -20.57
N ASP A 34 -5.25 16.66 -20.03
CA ASP A 34 -5.59 15.50 -20.84
C ASP A 34 -7.07 15.46 -21.25
N ARG A 35 -7.97 16.00 -20.40
CA ARG A 35 -9.41 15.78 -20.54
C ARG A 35 -10.27 17.05 -20.53
N CYS A 36 -9.73 18.15 -20.02
CA CYS A 36 -10.48 19.42 -19.86
C CYS A 36 -9.68 20.64 -20.36
N PRO A 37 -9.02 20.58 -21.53
CA PRO A 37 -8.19 21.69 -22.01
C PRO A 37 -9.00 22.97 -22.29
N GLU A 38 -10.33 22.89 -22.32
CA GLU A 38 -11.25 24.01 -22.48
C GLU A 38 -11.39 24.88 -21.24
N LEU A 39 -11.00 24.40 -20.06
CA LEU A 39 -11.06 25.18 -18.82
C LEU A 39 -9.93 26.25 -18.82
N SER A 40 -10.29 27.46 -18.41
CA SER A 40 -9.30 28.54 -18.30
C SER A 40 -8.31 28.27 -17.18
N GLU A 41 -7.05 28.67 -17.40
CA GLU A 41 -5.99 28.54 -16.40
C GLU A 41 -6.35 29.26 -15.10
N GLU A 42 -7.01 30.42 -15.18
CA GLU A 42 -7.43 31.20 -14.01
C GLU A 42 -8.40 30.40 -13.12
N ALA A 43 -9.47 29.82 -13.71
CA ALA A 43 -10.42 29.01 -12.96
C ALA A 43 -9.80 27.75 -12.39
N VAL A 44 -8.89 27.11 -13.13
CA VAL A 44 -8.15 25.94 -12.66
C VAL A 44 -7.22 26.30 -11.51
N LEU A 45 -6.44 27.39 -11.62
CA LEU A 45 -5.56 27.83 -10.52
C LEU A 45 -6.33 28.19 -9.25
N GLU A 46 -7.52 28.78 -9.38
CA GLU A 46 -8.41 28.99 -8.24
C GLU A 46 -8.73 27.65 -7.53
N VAL A 47 -9.16 26.64 -8.28
CA VAL A 47 -9.42 25.29 -7.75
C VAL A 47 -8.18 24.69 -7.12
N LEU A 48 -7.03 24.74 -7.79
CA LEU A 48 -5.79 24.14 -7.29
C LEU A 48 -5.33 24.78 -5.97
N ASN A 49 -5.51 26.11 -5.82
CA ASN A 49 -5.18 26.79 -4.56
C ASN A 49 -6.07 26.34 -3.40
N VAL A 50 -7.36 26.08 -3.64
CA VAL A 50 -8.24 25.53 -2.62
C VAL A 50 -7.87 24.09 -2.31
N VAL A 51 -7.69 23.25 -3.34
CA VAL A 51 -7.37 21.82 -3.18
C VAL A 51 -5.99 21.59 -2.59
N GLY A 52 -5.05 22.49 -2.83
CA GLY A 52 -3.68 22.43 -2.31
C GLY A 52 -3.56 22.81 -0.83
N ASP A 53 -4.57 23.49 -0.26
CA ASP A 53 -4.59 23.77 1.17
C ASP A 53 -4.76 22.50 1.99
N HIS A 54 -4.62 22.61 3.28
CA HIS A 54 -4.61 21.48 4.21
C HIS A 54 -6.05 20.99 4.51
N PRO A 55 -6.58 20.00 3.78
CA PRO A 55 -7.94 19.53 3.98
C PRO A 55 -8.10 18.72 5.26
N THR A 56 -9.34 18.55 5.68
CA THR A 56 -9.72 17.49 6.59
C THR A 56 -10.31 16.31 5.81
N TYR A 57 -10.18 15.11 6.37
CA TYR A 57 -10.67 13.89 5.71
C TYR A 57 -11.62 13.14 6.63
N ALA A 58 -12.67 12.55 6.03
CA ALA A 58 -13.36 11.43 6.63
C ALA A 58 -12.91 10.17 5.86
N LEU A 59 -12.21 9.29 6.59
CA LEU A 59 -11.54 8.13 6.00
C LEU A 59 -12.43 6.89 6.17
N PRO A 60 -12.72 6.16 5.10
CA PRO A 60 -13.41 4.90 5.20
C PRO A 60 -12.53 3.83 5.86
N ARG A 61 -13.15 2.78 6.37
CA ARG A 61 -12.42 1.59 6.82
C ARG A 61 -11.54 1.06 5.69
N SER A 62 -10.31 0.74 6.01
CA SER A 62 -9.36 0.26 5.01
C SER A 62 -8.30 -0.64 5.64
N LEU A 63 -7.78 -1.57 4.85
CA LEU A 63 -6.72 -2.48 5.27
C LEU A 63 -5.43 -2.17 4.50
N ALA A 64 -4.32 -2.07 5.21
CA ALA A 64 -3.01 -2.03 4.58
C ALA A 64 -2.65 -3.43 4.07
N ALA A 65 -2.37 -3.55 2.79
CA ALA A 65 -1.97 -4.78 2.15
C ALA A 65 -0.80 -4.55 1.21
N GLY A 66 -0.23 -5.61 0.67
CA GLY A 66 0.87 -5.50 -0.27
C GLY A 66 1.00 -6.72 -1.15
N THR A 67 1.51 -6.49 -2.34
CA THR A 67 1.87 -7.53 -3.29
C THR A 67 3.35 -7.50 -3.59
N ARG A 68 3.84 -8.60 -4.11
CA ARG A 68 5.23 -8.74 -4.53
C ARG A 68 5.27 -9.00 -6.02
N HIS A 69 5.95 -8.11 -6.72
CA HIS A 69 6.16 -8.24 -8.15
C HIS A 69 7.61 -8.63 -8.44
N TYR A 70 7.80 -9.43 -9.47
CA TYR A 70 9.09 -9.80 -10.01
C TYR A 70 9.18 -9.25 -11.43
N TYR A 71 10.02 -8.24 -11.61
CA TYR A 71 10.27 -7.70 -12.93
C TYR A 71 11.42 -8.47 -13.57
N PRO A 72 11.27 -8.98 -14.81
CA PRO A 72 12.39 -9.51 -15.56
C PRO A 72 13.41 -8.40 -15.82
N GLY A 73 14.68 -8.73 -15.75
CA GLY A 73 15.75 -7.81 -16.15
C GLY A 73 15.55 -7.33 -17.57
N SER A 74 16.10 -6.16 -17.93
CA SER A 74 15.92 -5.57 -19.27
C SER A 74 16.30 -6.59 -20.37
N ALA A 75 15.45 -6.70 -21.38
CA ALA A 75 15.58 -7.66 -22.48
C ALA A 75 16.90 -7.55 -23.30
N GLN A 76 17.66 -6.48 -23.10
CA GLN A 76 18.95 -6.25 -23.78
C GLN A 76 20.14 -6.89 -23.05
N GLN A 77 19.96 -7.37 -21.84
CA GLN A 77 20.98 -8.06 -21.06
C GLN A 77 20.35 -9.31 -20.46
N LEU A 78 20.20 -10.37 -21.28
CA LEU A 78 19.90 -11.70 -20.78
C LEU A 78 21.22 -12.42 -20.49
N PRO A 79 21.84 -12.27 -19.32
CA PRO A 79 22.80 -13.23 -18.84
C PRO A 79 22.05 -14.54 -18.57
N LYS A 80 22.74 -15.66 -18.62
CA LYS A 80 22.18 -17.00 -18.40
C LYS A 80 21.54 -17.21 -17.03
N ASN A 81 21.64 -16.23 -16.12
CA ASN A 81 20.92 -16.16 -14.84
C ASN A 81 19.91 -15.02 -14.93
N HIS A 82 18.62 -15.36 -14.93
CA HIS A 82 17.54 -14.41 -14.93
C HIS A 82 17.46 -13.71 -13.55
N ASP A 83 18.20 -12.62 -13.37
CA ASP A 83 18.03 -11.76 -12.22
C ASP A 83 16.71 -11.01 -12.35
N THR A 84 15.74 -11.39 -11.55
CA THR A 84 14.47 -10.66 -11.43
C THR A 84 14.59 -9.62 -10.32
N ALA A 85 14.26 -8.38 -10.61
CA ALA A 85 14.13 -7.36 -9.58
C ALA A 85 12.81 -7.58 -8.81
N LYS A 86 12.92 -7.85 -7.51
CA LYS A 86 11.77 -7.93 -6.63
C LYS A 86 11.34 -6.52 -6.20
N VAL A 87 10.08 -6.20 -6.43
CA VAL A 87 9.46 -4.96 -5.97
C VAL A 87 8.33 -5.31 -5.00
N LEU A 88 8.37 -4.69 -3.82
CA LEU A 88 7.31 -4.77 -2.83
C LEU A 88 6.35 -3.62 -3.08
N ASP A 89 5.09 -3.94 -3.30
CA ASP A 89 4.07 -3.01 -3.70
C ASP A 89 2.96 -2.97 -2.66
N THR A 90 2.79 -1.84 -2.00
CA THR A 90 1.83 -1.65 -0.91
C THR A 90 0.65 -0.80 -1.35
N PHE A 91 -0.53 -1.16 -0.86
CA PHE A 91 -1.77 -0.46 -1.14
C PHE A 91 -2.71 -0.48 0.07
N ARG A 92 -3.70 0.39 0.06
CA ARG A 92 -4.88 0.34 0.93
C ARG A 92 -6.03 -0.32 0.19
N ALA A 93 -6.49 -1.46 0.70
CA ALA A 93 -7.74 -2.05 0.28
C ALA A 93 -8.89 -1.30 0.95
N VAL A 94 -9.77 -0.75 0.14
CA VAL A 94 -10.96 0.00 0.55
C VAL A 94 -12.15 -0.70 -0.11
N ASP A 95 -13.29 -0.78 0.57
CA ASP A 95 -14.51 -1.29 -0.03
C ASP A 95 -14.86 -0.45 -1.27
N PRO A 96 -15.20 -1.06 -2.42
CA PRO A 96 -15.55 -0.31 -3.63
C PRO A 96 -16.72 0.66 -3.45
N ALA A 97 -17.61 0.41 -2.49
CA ALA A 97 -18.75 1.27 -2.18
C ALA A 97 -18.42 2.35 -1.13
N ALA A 98 -17.25 2.27 -0.50
CA ALA A 98 -16.88 3.20 0.55
C ALA A 98 -16.46 4.56 -0.02
N VAL A 99 -16.82 5.63 0.69
CA VAL A 99 -16.56 7.02 0.29
C VAL A 99 -15.42 7.58 1.12
N LEU A 100 -14.39 8.10 0.45
CA LEU A 100 -13.38 8.97 1.02
C LEU A 100 -13.85 10.42 0.84
N GLU A 101 -14.21 11.09 1.94
CA GLU A 101 -14.57 12.50 1.90
C GLU A 101 -13.34 13.38 2.17
N VAL A 102 -13.20 14.43 1.37
CA VAL A 102 -12.14 15.45 1.54
C VAL A 102 -12.80 16.82 1.62
N ARG A 103 -12.48 17.59 2.64
CA ARG A 103 -13.09 18.89 2.91
C ARG A 103 -12.05 19.99 2.95
N TRP A 104 -12.34 21.07 2.26
CA TRP A 104 -11.56 22.30 2.27
C TRP A 104 -12.39 23.46 2.81
N SER A 105 -11.74 24.41 3.47
CA SER A 105 -12.39 25.62 3.99
C SER A 105 -12.40 26.79 2.99
N GLY A 106 -11.73 26.64 1.85
CA GLY A 106 -11.66 27.67 0.82
C GLY A 106 -12.97 27.84 0.06
N GLU A 107 -13.25 29.09 -0.36
CA GLU A 107 -14.40 29.40 -1.22
C GLU A 107 -13.98 29.43 -2.68
N LEU A 108 -14.87 29.04 -3.57
CA LEU A 108 -14.70 29.11 -5.02
C LEU A 108 -15.71 30.07 -5.61
N SER A 109 -15.29 30.82 -6.62
CA SER A 109 -16.19 31.57 -7.48
C SER A 109 -17.11 30.61 -8.25
N GLU A 110 -18.14 31.13 -8.89
CA GLU A 110 -19.03 30.31 -9.74
C GLU A 110 -18.24 29.61 -10.87
N SER A 111 -17.28 30.28 -11.48
CA SER A 111 -16.39 29.69 -12.49
C SER A 111 -15.46 28.64 -11.90
N GLY A 112 -14.91 28.89 -10.71
CA GLY A 112 -14.07 27.95 -9.97
C GLY A 112 -14.85 26.69 -9.58
N LEU A 113 -16.08 26.83 -9.07
CA LEU A 113 -16.93 25.70 -8.71
C LEU A 113 -17.28 24.83 -9.94
N LYS A 114 -17.61 25.46 -11.06
CA LYS A 114 -17.84 24.74 -12.32
C LYS A 114 -16.58 23.99 -12.79
N ALA A 115 -15.42 24.63 -12.71
CA ALA A 115 -14.15 24.00 -13.04
C ALA A 115 -13.84 22.83 -12.10
N ALA A 116 -14.03 22.98 -10.79
CA ALA A 116 -13.86 21.93 -9.80
C ALA A 116 -14.73 20.72 -10.11
N THR A 117 -16.04 20.94 -10.32
CA THR A 117 -16.99 19.89 -10.67
C THR A 117 -16.53 19.13 -11.92
N THR A 118 -16.16 19.84 -12.99
CA THR A 118 -15.71 19.21 -14.22
C THR A 118 -14.42 18.40 -14.03
N LEU A 119 -13.46 18.91 -13.27
CA LEU A 119 -12.18 18.23 -13.02
C LEU A 119 -12.37 16.95 -12.18
N PHE A 120 -13.16 17.02 -11.11
CA PHE A 120 -13.37 15.86 -10.24
C PHE A 120 -14.21 14.78 -10.95
N GLU A 121 -15.27 15.12 -11.66
CA GLU A 121 -16.07 14.15 -12.43
C GLU A 121 -15.26 13.40 -13.51
N ARG A 122 -14.18 14.01 -14.00
CA ARG A 122 -13.29 13.38 -14.99
C ARG A 122 -12.07 12.70 -14.38
N LEU A 123 -11.95 12.70 -13.05
CA LEU A 123 -10.91 11.99 -12.33
C LEU A 123 -11.21 10.49 -12.29
N GLY A 124 -10.55 9.71 -13.12
CA GLY A 124 -10.80 8.27 -13.22
C GLY A 124 -9.91 7.41 -12.31
N TYR A 125 -8.86 7.94 -11.73
CA TYR A 125 -7.99 7.27 -10.76
C TYR A 125 -7.22 8.29 -9.93
N LEU A 126 -6.80 7.89 -8.74
CA LEU A 126 -5.98 8.71 -7.85
C LEU A 126 -4.78 7.89 -7.33
N GLY A 127 -3.57 8.39 -7.58
CA GLY A 127 -2.35 7.65 -7.29
C GLY A 127 -1.85 6.88 -8.51
N ARG A 128 -1.73 5.56 -8.42
CA ARG A 128 -1.44 4.72 -9.59
C ARG A 128 -2.70 4.45 -10.40
N ALA A 129 -2.52 4.07 -11.67
CA ALA A 129 -3.62 3.83 -12.61
C ALA A 129 -4.56 2.67 -12.20
N ASP A 130 -4.10 1.78 -11.32
CA ASP A 130 -4.91 0.70 -10.73
C ASP A 130 -5.79 1.16 -9.57
N SER A 131 -5.59 2.38 -9.07
CA SER A 131 -6.44 3.01 -8.03
C SER A 131 -7.63 3.73 -8.67
N ILE A 132 -8.47 2.98 -9.37
CA ILE A 132 -9.66 3.51 -10.04
C ILE A 132 -10.58 4.13 -8.98
N CYS A 133 -11.13 5.30 -9.30
CA CYS A 133 -12.08 6.00 -8.45
C CYS A 133 -13.07 6.81 -9.30
N GLU A 134 -14.18 7.11 -8.70
CA GLU A 134 -15.14 8.13 -9.14
C GLU A 134 -15.08 9.27 -8.13
N ALA A 135 -15.12 10.51 -8.59
CA ALA A 135 -15.07 11.66 -7.71
C ALA A 135 -16.11 12.70 -8.13
N SER A 136 -16.67 13.38 -7.16
CA SER A 136 -17.65 14.45 -7.37
C SER A 136 -17.49 15.54 -6.31
N VAL A 137 -17.90 16.74 -6.67
CA VAL A 137 -18.10 17.83 -5.72
C VAL A 137 -19.51 17.73 -5.16
N ILE A 138 -19.63 17.69 -3.85
CA ILE A 138 -20.92 17.58 -3.16
C ILE A 138 -21.20 18.84 -2.34
N SER A 139 -22.47 19.17 -2.19
CA SER A 139 -22.91 20.22 -1.28
C SER A 139 -23.09 19.69 0.15
N ASP A 140 -23.18 20.59 1.13
CA ASP A 140 -23.46 20.20 2.51
C ASP A 140 -24.80 19.49 2.68
N SER A 141 -25.80 19.78 1.81
CA SER A 141 -27.09 19.10 1.83
C SER A 141 -26.98 17.64 1.40
N ASP A 142 -26.20 17.37 0.34
CA ASP A 142 -26.06 16.03 -0.23
C ASP A 142 -25.15 15.13 0.64
N ARG A 143 -24.28 15.78 1.42
CA ARG A 143 -23.39 15.11 2.36
C ARG A 143 -24.14 14.31 3.42
N ALA A 144 -25.26 14.82 3.92
CA ALA A 144 -26.05 14.17 4.96
C ALA A 144 -26.59 12.79 4.53
N GLU A 145 -26.83 12.59 3.25
CA GLU A 145 -27.29 11.32 2.69
C GLU A 145 -26.15 10.31 2.50
N LEU A 146 -24.94 10.78 2.16
CA LEU A 146 -23.79 9.94 1.86
C LEU A 146 -23.07 9.39 3.12
N VAL A 147 -23.05 10.17 4.20
CA VAL A 147 -22.27 9.87 5.42
C VAL A 147 -23.04 9.03 6.44
N ALA A 148 -24.33 8.78 6.24
CA ALA A 148 -25.20 8.19 7.25
C ALA A 148 -24.93 6.71 7.61
N SER A 149 -23.97 6.02 7.00
CA SER A 149 -23.88 4.55 7.12
C SER A 149 -22.54 3.95 7.59
N GLU A 150 -21.44 4.68 7.72
CA GLU A 150 -20.16 4.07 8.09
C GLU A 150 -19.40 4.83 9.18
N GLU A 151 -18.79 4.06 10.10
CA GLU A 151 -17.77 4.56 11.02
C GLU A 151 -16.56 5.03 10.22
N THR A 152 -16.38 6.33 10.14
CA THR A 152 -15.26 6.96 9.45
C THR A 152 -14.24 7.45 10.47
N LEU A 153 -12.94 7.33 10.15
CA LEU A 153 -11.88 7.99 10.89
C LEU A 153 -11.72 9.41 10.41
N SER A 154 -11.46 10.34 11.31
CA SER A 154 -11.15 11.72 10.96
C SER A 154 -9.64 11.91 10.86
N ALA A 155 -9.17 12.53 9.76
CA ALA A 155 -7.80 13.02 9.66
C ALA A 155 -7.82 14.54 9.47
N PHE A 156 -7.03 15.25 10.25
CA PHE A 156 -7.00 16.71 10.22
C PHE A 156 -5.57 17.24 10.47
N PRO A 157 -5.26 18.45 9.98
CA PRO A 157 -3.98 19.10 10.23
C PRO A 157 -3.74 19.32 11.72
N ASP A 158 -2.60 18.84 12.24
CA ASP A 158 -2.21 18.98 13.64
C ASP A 158 -0.68 18.94 13.76
N GLN A 159 -0.09 19.98 14.34
CA GLN A 159 1.37 20.09 14.51
C GLN A 159 1.97 18.96 15.35
N SER A 160 1.18 18.34 16.23
CA SER A 160 1.57 17.17 17.04
C SER A 160 1.28 15.84 16.33
N GLY A 161 0.68 15.86 15.13
CA GLY A 161 0.34 14.68 14.36
C GLY A 161 1.59 13.89 13.94
N ASP A 162 1.45 12.59 13.87
CA ASP A 162 2.51 11.64 13.50
C ASP A 162 2.52 11.28 12.00
N HIS A 163 1.45 11.61 11.27
CA HIS A 163 1.36 11.45 9.83
C HIS A 163 1.87 12.69 9.11
N ARG A 164 2.59 12.47 8.01
CA ARG A 164 3.10 13.57 7.17
C ARG A 164 2.58 13.42 5.77
N LEU A 165 1.90 14.45 5.28
CA LEU A 165 1.40 14.53 3.92
C LEU A 165 2.09 15.67 3.19
N LEU A 166 2.49 15.42 1.94
CA LEU A 166 3.07 16.46 1.12
C LEU A 166 1.97 17.43 0.64
N ALA A 167 2.17 18.70 0.84
CA ALA A 167 1.28 19.77 0.35
C ALA A 167 2.08 20.78 -0.47
N PRO A 168 1.48 21.46 -1.47
CA PRO A 168 2.13 22.57 -2.13
C PRO A 168 2.21 23.79 -1.21
N GLU A 169 3.22 24.63 -1.40
CA GLU A 169 3.19 26.00 -0.88
C GLU A 169 2.17 26.83 -1.68
N LEU A 170 1.44 27.69 -0.97
CA LEU A 170 0.43 28.56 -1.58
C LEU A 170 0.97 29.99 -1.71
N PRO A 171 0.62 30.73 -2.78
CA PRO A 171 -0.19 30.29 -3.90
C PRO A 171 0.54 29.33 -4.84
N ILE A 172 -0.21 28.45 -5.49
CA ILE A 172 0.34 27.43 -6.38
C ILE A 172 0.87 28.09 -7.67
N HIS A 173 2.10 27.70 -8.04
CA HIS A 173 2.68 27.98 -9.34
C HIS A 173 2.74 26.70 -10.18
N LEU A 174 2.11 26.67 -11.36
CA LEU A 174 2.03 25.47 -12.21
C LEU A 174 3.40 24.85 -12.51
N ALA A 175 4.42 25.69 -12.74
CA ALA A 175 5.78 25.20 -12.99
C ALA A 175 6.33 24.34 -11.84
N SER A 176 5.97 24.64 -10.59
CA SER A 176 6.39 23.85 -9.42
C SER A 176 5.66 22.52 -9.32
N ILE A 177 4.38 22.50 -9.70
CA ILE A 177 3.54 21.29 -9.64
C ILE A 177 3.85 20.32 -10.78
N THR A 178 4.24 20.81 -11.95
CA THR A 178 4.51 20.01 -13.14
C THR A 178 5.94 19.48 -13.23
N VAL A 179 6.80 19.83 -12.27
CA VAL A 179 8.19 19.37 -12.25
C VAL A 179 8.28 17.85 -12.30
N GLN A 180 9.19 17.32 -13.11
CA GLN A 180 9.39 15.89 -13.25
C GLN A 180 10.27 15.34 -12.13
N THR A 181 9.96 14.12 -11.68
CA THR A 181 10.65 13.49 -10.55
C THR A 181 12.13 13.19 -10.83
N ASP A 182 12.47 12.84 -12.06
CA ASP A 182 13.84 12.60 -12.48
C ASP A 182 14.66 13.90 -12.52
N ALA A 183 14.09 15.00 -13.01
CA ALA A 183 14.72 16.30 -12.99
C ALA A 183 15.03 16.76 -11.55
N MET A 184 14.09 16.57 -10.62
CA MET A 184 14.30 16.87 -9.21
C MET A 184 15.41 16.04 -8.59
N ARG A 185 15.40 14.72 -8.84
CA ARG A 185 16.43 13.79 -8.32
C ARG A 185 17.81 14.14 -8.88
N ALA A 186 17.89 14.47 -10.16
CA ALA A 186 19.12 14.93 -10.81
C ALA A 186 19.66 16.22 -10.17
N ALA A 187 18.76 17.10 -9.73
CA ALA A 187 19.11 18.34 -9.00
C ALA A 187 19.42 18.11 -7.51
N GLY A 188 19.31 16.88 -7.01
CA GLY A 188 19.62 16.52 -5.61
C GLY A 188 18.51 16.84 -4.61
N TYR A 189 17.30 17.13 -5.04
CA TYR A 189 16.18 17.42 -4.15
C TYR A 189 15.49 16.13 -3.68
N ALA A 190 15.29 16.03 -2.37
CA ALA A 190 14.55 14.92 -1.75
C ALA A 190 13.04 15.07 -1.86
N GLN A 191 12.55 16.31 -2.01
CA GLN A 191 11.14 16.66 -2.20
C GLN A 191 11.00 17.81 -3.22
N PRO A 192 9.83 18.02 -3.81
CA PRO A 192 9.60 19.14 -4.72
C PRO A 192 9.90 20.48 -4.06
N GLN A 193 10.49 21.38 -4.83
CA GLN A 193 10.54 22.78 -4.42
C GLN A 193 9.11 23.33 -4.32
N ALA A 194 8.90 24.35 -3.51
CA ALA A 194 7.58 24.90 -3.21
C ALA A 194 6.58 23.82 -2.68
N SER A 195 7.07 22.91 -1.82
CA SER A 195 6.25 21.97 -1.10
C SER A 195 6.63 21.87 0.37
N VAL A 196 5.66 21.53 1.20
CA VAL A 196 5.82 21.35 2.65
C VAL A 196 5.30 19.98 3.07
N LEU A 197 5.87 19.42 4.14
CA LEU A 197 5.33 18.22 4.78
C LEU A 197 4.41 18.65 5.93
N ALA A 198 3.12 18.71 5.66
CA ALA A 198 2.10 19.01 6.63
C ALA A 198 1.91 17.83 7.60
N ARG A 199 1.76 18.13 8.89
CA ARG A 199 1.48 17.12 9.90
C ARG A 199 -0.01 16.93 10.08
N TYR A 200 -0.41 15.68 10.20
CA TYR A 200 -1.80 15.26 10.37
C TYR A 200 -1.93 14.34 11.57
N ARG A 201 -3.02 14.50 12.30
CA ARG A 201 -3.50 13.53 13.26
C ARG A 201 -4.62 12.75 12.62
N ILE A 202 -4.54 11.42 12.73
CA ILE A 202 -5.66 10.52 12.44
C ILE A 202 -6.18 10.09 13.80
N GLU A 203 -7.48 10.26 14.02
CA GLU A 203 -8.11 9.75 15.24
C GLU A 203 -7.90 8.25 15.30
N PRO A 204 -7.46 7.72 16.46
CA PRO A 204 -7.22 6.29 16.58
C PRO A 204 -8.52 5.56 16.24
N GLU A 205 -8.39 4.49 15.46
CA GLU A 205 -9.44 3.49 15.40
C GLU A 205 -9.77 3.11 16.84
N GLU A 206 -10.93 3.47 17.36
CA GLU A 206 -11.49 2.75 18.49
C GLU A 206 -11.44 1.29 18.06
N ASP A 207 -10.89 0.42 18.93
CA ASP A 207 -10.69 -1.00 18.63
C ASP A 207 -12.03 -1.59 18.16
N ILE A 208 -12.30 -1.40 16.88
CA ILE A 208 -13.43 -2.01 16.23
C ILE A 208 -12.97 -3.46 16.06
N GLY A 209 -13.06 -4.18 17.17
CA GLY A 209 -13.15 -5.63 17.16
C GLY A 209 -14.40 -6.02 16.36
N GLY A 210 -14.51 -5.42 15.16
CA GLY A 210 -15.53 -5.72 14.19
C GLY A 210 -15.39 -7.18 13.91
N ARG A 211 -16.35 -7.96 14.42
CA ARG A 211 -16.59 -9.32 13.96
C ARG A 211 -16.46 -9.29 12.44
N ILE A 212 -15.31 -9.76 11.94
CA ILE A 212 -15.21 -10.23 10.56
C ILE A 212 -16.44 -11.13 10.42
N ALA A 213 -17.40 -10.72 9.58
CA ALA A 213 -18.53 -11.57 9.28
C ALA A 213 -17.92 -12.91 8.91
N GLN A 214 -18.18 -13.93 9.74
CA GLN A 214 -17.60 -15.24 9.50
C GLN A 214 -18.04 -15.65 8.11
N PRO A 215 -17.12 -15.85 7.16
CA PRO A 215 -17.50 -16.38 5.87
C PRO A 215 -18.24 -17.70 6.13
N PRO A 216 -19.23 -18.05 5.30
CA PRO A 216 -19.93 -19.31 5.46
C PRO A 216 -18.89 -20.43 5.60
N ILE A 217 -19.07 -21.28 6.61
CA ILE A 217 -18.16 -22.39 6.89
C ILE A 217 -18.05 -23.20 5.60
N SER A 218 -16.90 -23.05 4.94
CA SER A 218 -16.61 -23.82 3.74
C SER A 218 -16.47 -25.29 4.13
N THR A 219 -17.17 -26.17 3.43
CA THR A 219 -17.04 -27.64 3.57
C THR A 219 -15.75 -28.17 2.92
N VAL A 220 -14.76 -27.31 2.69
CA VAL A 220 -13.47 -27.69 2.09
C VAL A 220 -12.62 -28.39 3.16
N ASP A 221 -12.13 -29.58 2.86
CA ASP A 221 -11.27 -30.41 3.75
C ASP A 221 -9.93 -29.75 4.13
N ARG A 222 -9.66 -28.52 3.68
CA ARG A 222 -8.42 -27.78 3.92
C ARG A 222 -8.71 -26.45 4.59
N PRO A 223 -8.03 -26.11 5.70
CA PRO A 223 -8.16 -24.78 6.29
C PRO A 223 -7.65 -23.72 5.32
N GLN A 224 -8.45 -22.68 5.11
CA GLN A 224 -8.09 -21.57 4.22
C GLN A 224 -7.47 -20.40 4.97
N VAL A 225 -7.69 -20.32 6.28
CA VAL A 225 -7.21 -19.23 7.12
C VAL A 225 -6.41 -19.77 8.29
N ALA A 226 -5.25 -19.16 8.52
CA ALA A 226 -4.47 -19.36 9.74
C ALA A 226 -4.15 -18.00 10.36
N VAL A 227 -4.26 -17.91 11.67
CA VAL A 227 -3.90 -16.71 12.43
C VAL A 227 -2.59 -16.96 13.14
N LEU A 228 -1.64 -16.03 12.97
CA LEU A 228 -0.34 -16.09 13.62
C LEU A 228 -0.26 -14.95 14.62
N SER A 229 -0.03 -15.24 15.88
CA SER A 229 0.27 -14.25 16.92
C SER A 229 1.71 -13.74 16.76
N VAL A 230 1.92 -12.43 16.92
CA VAL A 230 3.23 -11.79 16.83
C VAL A 230 3.64 -11.27 18.20
N ALA A 231 4.82 -11.63 18.66
CA ALA A 231 5.39 -11.16 19.92
C ALA A 231 6.83 -10.64 19.69
N GLY A 232 7.14 -9.51 20.29
CA GLY A 232 8.48 -8.91 20.20
C GLY A 232 8.70 -7.88 21.31
N ARG A 233 9.94 -7.48 21.53
CA ARG A 233 10.29 -6.42 22.50
C ARG A 233 11.24 -5.41 21.85
N PRO A 234 10.70 -4.33 21.27
CA PRO A 234 9.28 -4.07 20.99
C PRO A 234 8.72 -4.94 19.86
N ALA A 235 7.41 -5.12 19.80
CA ALA A 235 6.75 -5.72 18.64
C ALA A 235 6.95 -4.83 17.39
N PRO A 236 6.93 -5.39 16.17
CA PRO A 236 7.12 -4.61 14.95
C PRO A 236 6.06 -3.51 14.79
N SER A 237 6.48 -2.31 14.37
CA SER A 237 5.54 -1.26 13.99
C SER A 237 4.68 -1.70 12.80
N HIS A 238 3.40 -1.30 12.77
CA HIS A 238 2.51 -1.57 11.64
C HIS A 238 3.00 -0.96 10.32
N GLU A 239 3.78 0.10 10.36
CA GLU A 239 4.46 0.66 9.18
C GLU A 239 5.37 -0.36 8.47
N LEU A 240 5.82 -1.39 9.19
CA LEU A 240 6.65 -2.47 8.65
C LEU A 240 5.84 -3.68 8.20
N ALA A 241 4.51 -3.55 8.06
CA ALA A 241 3.60 -4.67 7.76
C ALA A 241 4.06 -5.53 6.58
N LEU A 242 4.43 -4.90 5.47
CA LEU A 242 4.89 -5.63 4.28
C LEU A 242 6.21 -6.35 4.52
N VAL A 243 7.16 -5.71 5.20
CA VAL A 243 8.46 -6.31 5.52
C VAL A 243 8.29 -7.51 6.44
N VAL A 244 7.42 -7.38 7.44
CA VAL A 244 7.07 -8.46 8.37
C VAL A 244 6.40 -9.61 7.63
N ALA A 245 5.41 -9.33 6.80
CA ALA A 245 4.73 -10.34 5.98
C ALA A 245 5.71 -11.09 5.06
N GLU A 246 6.62 -10.39 4.41
CA GLU A 246 7.64 -11.01 3.56
C GLU A 246 8.61 -11.90 4.35
N ARG A 247 8.97 -11.51 5.57
CA ARG A 247 9.81 -12.33 6.45
C ARG A 247 9.09 -13.59 6.91
N VAL A 248 7.81 -13.47 7.25
CA VAL A 248 6.97 -14.61 7.59
C VAL A 248 6.85 -15.55 6.39
N ARG A 249 6.58 -15.04 5.19
CA ARG A 249 6.56 -15.84 3.96
C ARG A 249 7.86 -16.60 3.74
N SER A 250 8.98 -15.92 3.86
CA SER A 250 10.32 -16.52 3.69
C SER A 250 10.59 -17.61 4.72
N ALA A 251 10.15 -17.42 5.97
CA ALA A 251 10.26 -18.42 7.02
C ALA A 251 9.37 -19.64 6.74
N LEU A 252 8.12 -19.43 6.32
CA LEU A 252 7.20 -20.50 5.95
C LEU A 252 7.77 -21.35 4.81
N GLN A 253 8.32 -20.72 3.76
CA GLN A 253 9.00 -21.42 2.67
C GLN A 253 10.20 -22.24 3.18
N SER A 254 11.00 -21.68 4.08
CA SER A 254 12.14 -22.37 4.66
C SER A 254 11.70 -23.59 5.48
N HIS A 255 10.64 -23.46 6.30
CA HIS A 255 10.10 -24.56 7.10
C HIS A 255 9.50 -25.67 6.21
N PHE A 256 8.78 -25.29 5.17
CA PHE A 256 8.25 -26.24 4.19
C PHE A 256 9.38 -26.97 3.45
N GLY A 257 10.37 -26.23 2.93
CA GLY A 257 11.49 -26.80 2.19
C GLY A 257 12.33 -27.79 3.00
N ARG A 258 12.51 -27.56 4.31
CA ARG A 258 13.18 -28.52 5.20
C ARG A 258 12.44 -29.85 5.30
N ARG A 259 11.11 -29.83 5.24
CA ARG A 259 10.25 -31.02 5.30
C ARG A 259 10.18 -31.76 3.96
N LYS A 260 10.29 -31.03 2.84
CA LYS A 260 10.09 -31.52 1.48
C LYS A 260 11.37 -31.49 0.63
N GLN A 261 12.54 -31.76 1.22
CA GLN A 261 13.82 -31.82 0.51
C GLN A 261 14.09 -30.64 -0.42
N HIS A 262 13.88 -29.42 0.11
CA HIS A 262 14.05 -28.15 -0.59
C HIS A 262 13.01 -27.82 -1.69
N ALA A 263 11.91 -28.56 -1.78
CA ALA A 263 10.80 -28.17 -2.66
C ALA A 263 10.15 -26.86 -2.19
N ALA A 264 9.66 -26.06 -3.11
CA ALA A 264 8.85 -24.89 -2.80
C ALA A 264 7.38 -25.29 -2.66
N SER A 265 6.68 -24.72 -1.67
CA SER A 265 5.22 -24.84 -1.61
C SER A 265 4.58 -24.01 -2.72
N PRO A 266 3.71 -24.57 -3.55
CA PRO A 266 2.95 -23.79 -4.53
C PRO A 266 2.16 -22.64 -3.87
N THR A 267 1.48 -22.92 -2.76
CA THR A 267 0.70 -21.94 -1.99
C THR A 267 1.58 -20.81 -1.44
N PHE A 268 2.71 -21.13 -0.82
CA PHE A 268 3.60 -20.09 -0.24
C PHE A 268 4.39 -19.33 -1.30
N ALA A 269 4.79 -19.99 -2.40
CA ALA A 269 5.55 -19.38 -3.49
C ALA A 269 4.67 -18.61 -4.48
N GLY A 270 3.43 -19.05 -4.64
CA GLY A 270 2.53 -18.54 -5.66
C GLY A 270 2.87 -19.01 -7.07
N HIS A 271 3.69 -20.05 -7.20
CA HIS A 271 4.04 -20.67 -8.48
C HIS A 271 3.89 -22.16 -8.33
N LEU A 272 3.23 -22.79 -9.29
CA LEU A 272 3.26 -24.24 -9.41
C LEU A 272 4.73 -24.69 -9.62
N ALA A 273 5.11 -25.80 -8.99
CA ALA A 273 6.38 -26.43 -9.26
C ALA A 273 6.49 -26.62 -10.78
N LYS A 274 7.67 -26.31 -11.36
CA LYS A 274 7.92 -26.58 -12.78
C LYS A 274 7.61 -28.04 -13.08
N VAL A 275 6.44 -28.31 -13.62
CA VAL A 275 6.19 -29.56 -14.34
C VAL A 275 7.05 -29.43 -15.61
N GLU A 276 7.89 -30.42 -15.87
CA GLU A 276 8.60 -30.51 -17.14
C GLU A 276 7.57 -30.58 -18.25
N HIS A 277 7.24 -29.43 -18.84
CA HIS A 277 6.37 -29.39 -19.99
C HIS A 277 7.15 -29.80 -21.25
N PRO A 278 6.60 -30.69 -22.09
CA PRO A 278 7.10 -30.88 -23.44
C PRO A 278 6.99 -29.57 -24.22
N LYS A 279 7.94 -29.31 -25.08
CA LYS A 279 8.28 -28.05 -25.76
C LYS A 279 7.21 -27.41 -26.67
N HIS A 280 5.95 -27.35 -26.34
CA HIS A 280 4.91 -26.62 -27.07
C HIS A 280 3.66 -26.48 -26.21
N ASP A 281 3.55 -25.39 -25.43
CA ASP A 281 2.36 -24.57 -25.32
C ASP A 281 2.64 -23.41 -24.34
N ASP A 282 2.54 -22.20 -24.86
CA ASP A 282 2.90 -20.95 -24.17
C ASP A 282 1.74 -20.43 -23.31
N HIS A 283 0.83 -21.29 -22.90
CA HIS A 283 -0.19 -20.98 -21.90
C HIS A 283 0.35 -21.25 -20.49
N ARG A 284 1.12 -20.30 -19.96
CA ARG A 284 1.32 -20.18 -18.52
C ARG A 284 -0.07 -19.97 -17.93
N SER A 285 -0.54 -20.95 -17.17
CA SER A 285 -1.66 -20.75 -16.30
C SER A 285 -1.30 -19.62 -15.33
N ASP A 286 -1.91 -18.46 -15.54
CA ASP A 286 -1.81 -17.28 -14.64
C ASP A 286 -2.62 -17.52 -13.35
N ASP A 287 -2.79 -18.75 -12.96
CA ASP A 287 -3.50 -19.16 -11.75
C ASP A 287 -2.65 -18.85 -10.53
N HIS A 288 -2.77 -17.60 -10.11
CA HIS A 288 -2.07 -17.03 -8.96
C HIS A 288 -2.74 -17.46 -7.65
N GLN A 289 -2.57 -18.70 -7.25
CA GLN A 289 -2.98 -19.20 -5.95
C GLN A 289 -1.99 -18.77 -4.86
N HIS A 290 -2.01 -17.49 -4.52
CA HIS A 290 -1.05 -16.93 -3.58
C HIS A 290 -1.55 -17.00 -2.14
N LEU A 291 -0.63 -17.30 -1.23
CA LEU A 291 -0.79 -16.97 0.17
C LEU A 291 -0.86 -15.45 0.34
N HIS A 292 -1.92 -14.96 0.92
CA HIS A 292 -2.07 -13.59 1.36
C HIS A 292 -1.73 -13.49 2.85
N LEU A 293 -0.86 -12.54 3.20
CA LEU A 293 -0.47 -12.27 4.59
C LEU A 293 -0.91 -10.86 4.97
N LEU A 294 -1.85 -10.77 5.88
CA LEU A 294 -2.39 -9.52 6.39
C LEU A 294 -1.86 -9.28 7.80
N ALA A 295 -1.00 -8.29 7.96
CA ALA A 295 -0.50 -7.88 9.27
C ALA A 295 -1.52 -6.95 9.93
N LEU A 296 -2.07 -7.36 11.08
CA LEU A 296 -3.07 -6.60 11.82
C LEU A 296 -2.40 -5.85 12.98
N PRO A 297 -2.75 -4.56 13.18
CA PRO A 297 -2.26 -3.79 14.31
C PRO A 297 -3.03 -4.13 15.58
N GLY A 298 -2.31 -4.17 16.70
CA GLY A 298 -2.87 -4.07 18.03
C GLY A 298 -3.12 -2.60 18.45
N PRO A 299 -3.60 -2.40 19.68
CA PRO A 299 -3.99 -1.05 20.18
C PRO A 299 -2.85 -0.02 20.17
N ASP A 300 -1.60 -0.46 20.24
CA ASP A 300 -0.39 0.37 20.23
C ASP A 300 0.18 0.63 18.83
N ARG A 301 -0.60 0.35 17.77
CA ARG A 301 -0.18 0.43 16.35
C ARG A 301 1.02 -0.49 16.02
N ARG A 302 1.23 -1.51 16.82
CA ARG A 302 2.20 -2.56 16.55
C ARG A 302 1.50 -3.81 16.04
N ILE A 303 2.21 -4.58 15.20
CA ILE A 303 1.65 -5.80 14.66
C ILE A 303 1.59 -6.83 15.78
N ASP A 304 0.39 -7.28 16.11
CA ASP A 304 0.13 -8.34 17.10
C ASP A 304 -0.32 -9.65 16.47
N ARG A 305 -0.86 -9.59 15.26
CA ARG A 305 -1.35 -10.76 14.52
C ARG A 305 -1.03 -10.67 13.04
N ILE A 306 -0.90 -11.81 12.41
CA ILE A 306 -0.83 -11.94 10.95
C ILE A 306 -1.88 -12.99 10.55
N VAL A 307 -2.80 -12.59 9.67
CA VAL A 307 -3.74 -13.51 9.05
C VAL A 307 -3.11 -14.04 7.77
N ALA A 308 -2.96 -15.34 7.68
CA ALA A 308 -2.55 -16.05 6.49
C ALA A 308 -3.78 -16.60 5.80
N TRP A 309 -4.07 -16.18 4.58
CA TRP A 309 -5.20 -16.64 3.79
C TRP A 309 -4.73 -17.27 2.49
N ALA A 310 -5.17 -18.50 2.24
CA ALA A 310 -4.93 -19.24 1.02
C ALA A 310 -6.28 -19.66 0.42
N PRO A 311 -6.70 -19.12 -0.73
CA PRO A 311 -8.00 -19.42 -1.34
C PRO A 311 -8.24 -20.92 -1.56
N GLU A 312 -7.22 -21.67 -1.97
CA GLU A 312 -7.27 -23.11 -2.21
C GLU A 312 -7.04 -23.96 -0.94
N GLY A 313 -6.86 -23.30 0.21
CA GLY A 313 -6.56 -23.91 1.48
C GLY A 313 -5.11 -24.41 1.62
N PHE A 314 -4.76 -24.68 2.87
CA PHE A 314 -3.43 -25.20 3.23
C PHE A 314 -3.44 -26.73 3.24
N GLY A 315 -2.48 -27.33 2.54
CA GLY A 315 -2.23 -28.77 2.64
C GLY A 315 -1.60 -29.14 3.99
N PRO A 316 -1.55 -30.46 4.33
CA PRO A 316 -1.03 -30.91 5.61
C PRO A 316 0.40 -30.44 5.92
N GLU A 317 1.26 -30.39 4.92
CA GLU A 317 2.66 -29.94 5.07
C GLU A 317 2.76 -28.43 5.26
N GLU A 318 1.86 -27.68 4.66
CA GLU A 318 1.76 -26.22 4.82
C GLU A 318 1.22 -25.87 6.21
N VAL A 319 0.22 -26.60 6.68
CA VAL A 319 -0.26 -26.52 8.07
C VAL A 319 0.87 -26.84 9.06
N ALA A 320 1.65 -27.88 8.79
CA ALA A 320 2.79 -28.24 9.61
C ALA A 320 3.91 -27.17 9.58
N ALA A 321 4.11 -26.48 8.45
CA ALA A 321 5.04 -25.36 8.36
C ALA A 321 4.53 -24.14 9.13
N LEU A 322 3.22 -23.83 9.04
CA LEU A 322 2.56 -22.77 9.82
C LEU A 322 2.70 -23.02 11.32
N ALA A 323 2.49 -24.27 11.77
CA ALA A 323 2.62 -24.67 13.18
C ALA A 323 4.06 -24.67 13.69
N SER A 324 5.04 -24.75 12.77
CA SER A 324 6.48 -24.81 13.13
C SER A 324 7.19 -23.46 13.09
N ILE A 325 6.52 -22.42 12.59
CA ILE A 325 7.11 -21.08 12.53
C ILE A 325 7.27 -20.52 13.94
N SER A 326 8.41 -19.90 14.21
CA SER A 326 8.69 -19.34 15.54
C SER A 326 9.43 -18.00 15.41
N ASP A 327 10.74 -18.00 15.44
CA ASP A 327 11.54 -16.81 15.45
C ASP A 327 11.78 -16.25 14.03
N ILE A 328 11.49 -14.99 13.86
CA ILE A 328 11.70 -14.25 12.62
C ILE A 328 12.83 -13.25 12.83
N TYR A 329 13.84 -13.34 11.99
CA TYR A 329 15.05 -12.53 12.09
C TYR A 329 15.01 -11.37 11.08
N PRO A 330 15.60 -10.21 11.45
CA PRO A 330 15.84 -9.15 10.48
C PRO A 330 16.79 -9.62 9.38
N PRO A 331 16.80 -8.94 8.20
CA PRO A 331 17.67 -9.30 7.09
C PRO A 331 19.14 -9.46 7.52
N GLY A 332 19.77 -10.55 7.10
CA GLY A 332 21.20 -10.81 7.31
C GLY A 332 21.61 -11.34 8.69
N ARG A 333 20.66 -11.72 9.56
CA ARG A 333 20.95 -12.35 10.87
C ARG A 333 20.47 -13.79 11.02
N GLY A 334 19.91 -14.43 9.99
CA GLY A 334 19.49 -15.83 10.05
C GLY A 334 20.68 -16.79 9.96
N PRO A 335 20.65 -17.97 10.62
CA PRO A 335 21.68 -18.98 10.46
C PRO A 335 21.70 -19.46 8.99
N GLY A 336 22.79 -19.22 8.28
CA GLY A 336 23.04 -19.76 6.93
C GLY A 336 22.90 -18.80 5.75
N THR A 337 22.57 -17.54 5.93
CA THR A 337 22.50 -16.56 4.83
C THR A 337 23.89 -16.03 4.45
N ARG A 338 24.59 -16.73 3.56
CA ARG A 338 25.62 -16.13 2.69
C ARG A 338 24.89 -15.50 1.49
N GLY A 339 24.19 -14.38 1.73
CA GLY A 339 23.60 -13.56 0.67
C GLY A 339 24.60 -12.52 0.17
N ASP A 340 24.46 -12.12 -1.08
CA ASP A 340 25.22 -11.04 -1.69
C ASP A 340 25.19 -9.79 -0.80
N ARG A 341 26.36 -9.28 -0.44
CA ARG A 341 26.53 -8.16 0.52
C ARG A 341 25.82 -6.88 0.06
N SER A 342 25.65 -6.66 -1.23
CA SER A 342 25.05 -5.43 -1.78
C SER A 342 23.51 -5.40 -1.59
N THR A 343 22.85 -6.52 -1.80
CA THR A 343 21.38 -6.65 -1.61
C THR A 343 21.04 -6.65 -0.11
N ALA A 344 21.84 -7.35 0.71
CA ALA A 344 21.66 -7.37 2.16
C ALA A 344 21.88 -6.00 2.82
N GLU A 345 22.70 -5.15 2.24
CA GLU A 345 22.98 -3.80 2.77
C GLU A 345 21.85 -2.81 2.46
N ARG A 346 21.26 -2.88 1.26
CA ARG A 346 20.06 -2.13 0.88
C ARG A 346 18.84 -2.58 1.70
N GLU A 347 18.65 -3.88 1.89
CA GLU A 347 17.60 -4.41 2.76
C GLU A 347 17.77 -3.99 4.23
N ARG A 348 19.01 -3.90 4.73
CA ARG A 348 19.28 -3.41 6.09
C ARG A 348 18.97 -1.94 6.27
N GLN A 349 19.12 -1.13 5.23
CA GLN A 349 18.82 0.31 5.27
C GLN A 349 17.33 0.56 5.25
N ALA A 350 16.55 -0.23 4.47
CA ALA A 350 15.10 -0.17 4.43
C ALA A 350 14.42 -0.65 5.74
N VAL A 351 15.12 -1.42 6.56
CA VAL A 351 14.55 -2.09 7.75
C VAL A 351 15.20 -1.59 9.04
N ARG A 352 15.64 -0.33 9.09
CA ARG A 352 16.11 0.29 10.33
C ARG A 352 14.98 0.30 11.36
N GLY A 353 15.10 -0.55 12.40
CA GLY A 353 14.14 -0.65 13.49
C GLY A 353 13.41 -1.99 13.59
N LEU A 354 13.54 -2.91 12.61
CA LEU A 354 13.02 -4.25 12.77
C LEU A 354 13.95 -5.06 13.67
N SER A 355 13.51 -5.38 14.89
CA SER A 355 14.14 -6.33 15.78
C SER A 355 13.67 -7.76 15.48
N GLN A 356 14.35 -8.75 16.05
CA GLN A 356 13.85 -10.13 16.09
C GLN A 356 12.47 -10.16 16.74
N PHE A 357 11.53 -10.88 16.15
CA PHE A 357 10.19 -11.09 16.71
C PHE A 357 9.79 -12.56 16.58
N ARG A 358 8.85 -12.99 17.40
CA ARG A 358 8.30 -14.34 17.41
C ARG A 358 6.95 -14.36 16.74
N VAL A 359 6.68 -15.47 16.10
CA VAL A 359 5.40 -15.78 15.48
C VAL A 359 4.99 -17.18 15.90
N ALA A 360 3.75 -17.37 16.30
CA ALA A 360 3.19 -18.69 16.62
C ALA A 360 1.78 -18.78 16.06
N LEU A 361 1.40 -19.99 15.63
CA LEU A 361 0.02 -20.27 15.23
C LEU A 361 -0.88 -20.06 16.46
N ALA A 362 -1.92 -19.22 16.31
CA ALA A 362 -2.86 -18.86 17.36
C ALA A 362 -4.10 -19.74 17.31
#